data_452e8917c1619e880e91e3ea1fb8462d
#
_entry.id   452e8917c1619e880e91e3ea1fb8462d
#
_cell.length_a   1.000
_cell.length_b   1.000
_cell.length_c   1.000
_cell.angle_alpha   90.00
_cell.angle_beta   90.00
_cell.angle_gamma   90.00
#
_symmetry.space_group_name_H-M   'P 1'
#
loop_
_entity.id
_entity.type
_entity.pdbx_description
1 polymer ?
#
loop_
_entity_poly.entity_id
_entity_poly.type
_entity_poly.pdbx_seq_one_letter_code
_entity_poly.pdbx_strand_id
1 'polypeptide(L)'
;MKRLTIGLCLVLAGCAGQVAEPPEPVTVRVDVPVQIPCRTERVQRPVFAVDVLPIGAAIDEQMRALRADRRQRQGYEARLEAAVEACR
;
A
#
# COMPACT_ATOMS: atom_id res chain seq x y z
N MET A 1 -41.18 -9.14 69.07
CA MET A 1 -41.36 -8.97 67.63
C MET A 1 -40.77 -7.68 67.08
N LYS A 2 -40.96 -6.53 67.71
CA LYS A 2 -40.37 -5.25 67.25
C LYS A 2 -38.81 -5.26 67.11
N ARG A 3 -38.12 -5.95 67.98
CA ARG A 3 -36.62 -6.05 67.93
C ARG A 3 -36.13 -6.96 66.79
N LEU A 4 -36.92 -7.90 66.40
CA LEU A 4 -36.61 -8.87 65.33
C LEU A 4 -36.75 -8.22 63.94
N THR A 5 -37.75 -7.35 63.77
CA THR A 5 -37.97 -6.60 62.51
C THR A 5 -36.89 -5.53 62.26
N ILE A 6 -36.39 -4.92 63.33
CA ILE A 6 -35.30 -3.91 63.21
C ILE A 6 -33.98 -4.62 62.79
N GLY A 7 -33.69 -5.81 63.31
CA GLY A 7 -32.51 -6.59 62.91
C GLY A 7 -32.56 -7.03 61.44
N LEU A 8 -33.73 -7.38 60.94
CA LEU A 8 -33.94 -7.83 59.56
C LEU A 8 -33.77 -6.65 58.54
N CYS A 9 -34.19 -5.42 58.88
CA CYS A 9 -34.01 -4.26 58.05
C CYS A 9 -32.55 -3.83 57.86
N LEU A 10 -31.71 -4.04 58.88
CA LEU A 10 -30.28 -3.69 58.85
C LEU A 10 -29.45 -4.61 57.96
N VAL A 11 -29.89 -5.88 57.76
CA VAL A 11 -29.19 -6.82 56.90
C VAL A 11 -29.46 -6.56 55.40
N LEU A 12 -30.59 -5.95 55.04
CA LEU A 12 -30.92 -5.65 53.66
C LEU A 12 -30.26 -4.33 53.15
N ALA A 13 -29.76 -3.47 54.03
CA ALA A 13 -29.12 -2.22 53.63
C ALA A 13 -27.66 -2.38 53.11
N GLY A 14 -27.09 -3.57 53.19
CA GLY A 14 -25.70 -3.87 52.84
C GLY A 14 -25.45 -4.14 51.33
N CYS A 15 -26.48 -4.19 50.48
CA CYS A 15 -26.32 -4.42 49.05
C CYS A 15 -26.43 -3.15 48.18
N ALA A 16 -25.95 -1.99 48.65
CA ALA A 16 -25.65 -0.88 47.74
C ALA A 16 -24.38 -1.24 46.97
N GLY A 17 -24.57 -1.93 45.87
CA GLY A 17 -23.48 -2.27 44.95
C GLY A 17 -22.75 -1.00 44.56
N GLN A 18 -21.43 -0.98 44.69
CA GLN A 18 -20.59 0.05 44.12
C GLN A 18 -20.84 0.01 42.61
N VAL A 19 -21.37 1.10 42.07
CA VAL A 19 -21.45 1.29 40.64
C VAL A 19 -19.99 1.34 40.16
N ALA A 20 -19.54 0.31 39.46
CA ALA A 20 -18.22 0.30 38.86
C ALA A 20 -18.11 1.50 37.92
N GLU A 21 -17.19 2.39 38.20
CA GLU A 21 -16.90 3.52 37.34
C GLU A 21 -16.51 2.96 35.95
N PRO A 22 -17.16 3.42 34.85
CA PRO A 22 -16.86 2.92 33.54
C PRO A 22 -15.36 3.14 33.25
N PRO A 23 -14.66 2.12 32.72
CA PRO A 23 -13.24 2.25 32.44
C PRO A 23 -12.99 3.41 31.48
N GLU A 24 -12.01 4.24 31.80
CA GLU A 24 -11.59 5.34 30.92
C GLU A 24 -11.24 4.79 29.53
N PRO A 25 -11.71 5.43 28.45
CA PRO A 25 -11.39 4.99 27.10
C PRO A 25 -9.87 5.07 26.87
N VAL A 26 -9.24 3.92 26.71
CA VAL A 26 -7.83 3.83 26.36
C VAL A 26 -7.70 4.10 24.86
N THR A 27 -7.12 5.24 24.51
CA THR A 27 -6.77 5.53 23.12
C THR A 27 -5.55 4.70 22.72
N VAL A 28 -5.75 3.71 21.87
CA VAL A 28 -4.66 2.95 21.26
C VAL A 28 -4.26 3.66 19.97
N ARG A 29 -3.02 4.14 19.91
CA ARG A 29 -2.45 4.63 18.66
C ARG A 29 -2.12 3.43 17.79
N VAL A 30 -2.81 3.30 16.68
CA VAL A 30 -2.50 2.30 15.66
C VAL A 30 -1.78 3.04 14.54
N ASP A 31 -0.49 2.78 14.38
CA ASP A 31 0.27 3.26 13.24
C ASP A 31 -0.13 2.44 12.02
N VAL A 32 -0.96 3.04 11.16
CA VAL A 32 -1.34 2.44 9.89
C VAL A 32 -0.28 2.84 8.85
N PRO A 33 0.50 1.90 8.31
CA PRO A 33 1.44 2.22 7.26
C PRO A 33 0.67 2.66 6.01
N VAL A 34 0.78 3.95 5.68
CA VAL A 34 0.22 4.49 4.44
C VAL A 34 1.27 4.31 3.36
N GLN A 35 0.94 3.54 2.32
CA GLN A 35 1.80 3.41 1.15
C GLN A 35 1.84 4.76 0.42
N ILE A 36 2.99 5.39 0.42
CA ILE A 36 3.23 6.59 -0.39
C ILE A 36 3.48 6.09 -1.82
N PRO A 37 2.63 6.47 -2.82
CA PRO A 37 2.86 6.08 -4.19
C PRO A 37 4.19 6.62 -4.67
N CYS A 38 5.04 5.75 -5.18
CA CYS A 38 6.32 6.14 -5.76
C CYS A 38 6.06 6.93 -7.04
N ARG A 39 6.56 8.17 -7.09
CA ARG A 39 6.51 9.01 -8.29
C ARG A 39 7.88 8.99 -8.95
N THR A 40 8.02 8.18 -9.97
CA THR A 40 9.19 8.20 -10.84
C THR A 40 8.96 9.13 -12.02
N GLU A 41 10.06 9.67 -12.54
CA GLU A 41 10.03 10.34 -13.82
C GLU A 41 9.60 9.37 -14.93
N ARG A 42 8.71 9.85 -15.80
CA ARG A 42 8.20 9.02 -16.90
C ARG A 42 9.32 8.74 -17.90
N VAL A 43 9.67 7.47 -18.07
CA VAL A 43 10.61 7.04 -19.10
C VAL A 43 9.93 7.11 -20.46
N GLN A 44 10.41 7.97 -21.33
CA GLN A 44 9.87 8.11 -22.68
C GLN A 44 10.25 6.89 -23.53
N ARG A 45 9.24 6.34 -24.21
CA ARG A 45 9.45 5.26 -25.17
C ARG A 45 10.13 5.84 -26.43
N PRO A 46 11.27 5.29 -26.87
CA PRO A 46 11.90 5.69 -28.12
C PRO A 46 11.09 5.19 -29.32
N VAL A 47 11.30 5.84 -30.45
CA VAL A 47 10.85 5.30 -31.75
C VAL A 47 11.83 4.19 -32.14
N PHE A 48 11.31 2.97 -32.31
CA PHE A 48 12.14 1.83 -32.66
C PHE A 48 12.42 1.79 -34.17
N ALA A 49 13.59 1.29 -34.54
CA ALA A 49 14.01 1.23 -35.94
C ALA A 49 13.09 0.39 -36.84
N VAL A 50 12.44 -0.64 -36.26
CA VAL A 50 11.46 -1.47 -36.98
C VAL A 50 10.14 -0.73 -37.23
N ASP A 51 9.73 0.17 -36.35
CA ASP A 51 8.45 0.90 -36.47
C ASP A 51 8.44 1.84 -37.66
N VAL A 52 9.60 2.29 -38.13
CA VAL A 52 9.76 3.20 -39.30
C VAL A 52 10.20 2.50 -40.57
N LEU A 53 10.34 1.16 -40.54
CA LEU A 53 10.76 0.38 -41.69
C LEU A 53 9.63 0.31 -42.73
N PRO A 54 9.88 0.64 -44.00
CA PRO A 54 8.87 0.55 -45.03
C PRO A 54 8.48 -0.90 -45.31
N ILE A 55 7.18 -1.13 -45.65
CA ILE A 55 6.68 -2.43 -46.04
C ILE A 55 7.37 -2.84 -47.35
N GLY A 56 7.94 -4.05 -47.38
CA GLY A 56 8.69 -4.55 -48.54
C GLY A 56 10.15 -4.15 -48.61
N ALA A 57 10.70 -3.58 -47.51
CA ALA A 57 12.13 -3.29 -47.41
C ALA A 57 12.98 -4.54 -47.71
N ALA A 58 14.16 -4.35 -48.31
CA ALA A 58 15.09 -5.43 -48.63
C ALA A 58 15.58 -6.11 -47.33
N ILE A 59 15.94 -7.40 -47.45
CA ILE A 59 16.28 -8.23 -46.29
C ILE A 59 17.47 -7.70 -45.48
N ASP A 60 18.45 -7.12 -46.14
CA ASP A 60 19.60 -6.51 -45.51
C ASP A 60 19.21 -5.27 -44.69
N GLU A 61 18.25 -4.48 -45.18
CA GLU A 61 17.70 -3.34 -44.49
C GLU A 61 16.87 -3.77 -43.27
N GLN A 62 16.05 -4.81 -43.43
CA GLN A 62 15.31 -5.41 -42.30
C GLN A 62 16.25 -5.90 -41.20
N MET A 63 17.33 -6.59 -41.58
CA MET A 63 18.34 -7.10 -40.64
C MET A 63 19.06 -5.98 -39.89
N ARG A 64 19.39 -4.88 -40.56
CA ARG A 64 19.98 -3.69 -39.92
C ARG A 64 19.01 -3.04 -38.94
N ALA A 65 17.75 -2.88 -39.35
CA ALA A 65 16.69 -2.33 -38.50
C ALA A 65 16.46 -3.18 -37.26
N LEU A 66 16.38 -4.51 -37.38
CA LEU A 66 16.23 -5.41 -36.26
C LEU A 66 17.40 -5.36 -35.24
N ARG A 67 18.64 -5.25 -35.74
CA ARG A 67 19.81 -5.11 -34.87
C ARG A 67 19.80 -3.76 -34.12
N ALA A 68 19.38 -2.69 -34.78
CA ALA A 68 19.23 -1.38 -34.17
C ALA A 68 18.09 -1.38 -33.13
N ASP A 69 16.94 -1.95 -33.48
CA ASP A 69 15.77 -2.11 -32.62
C ASP A 69 16.12 -2.85 -31.32
N ARG A 70 16.83 -3.96 -31.44
CA ARG A 70 17.29 -4.73 -30.26
C ARG A 70 18.11 -3.88 -29.29
N ARG A 71 19.06 -3.09 -29.78
CA ARG A 71 19.87 -2.19 -28.96
C ARG A 71 19.04 -1.09 -28.32
N GLN A 72 18.10 -0.52 -29.07
CA GLN A 72 17.18 0.50 -28.56
C GLN A 72 16.28 -0.04 -27.44
N ARG A 73 15.75 -1.26 -27.62
CA ARG A 73 14.95 -1.94 -26.59
C ARG A 73 15.76 -2.25 -25.34
N GLN A 74 16.97 -2.73 -25.48
CA GLN A 74 17.86 -2.97 -24.33
C GLN A 74 18.14 -1.70 -23.54
N GLY A 75 18.40 -0.57 -24.22
CA GLY A 75 18.60 0.71 -23.57
C GLY A 75 17.32 1.27 -22.91
N TYR A 76 16.18 1.04 -23.50
CA TYR A 76 14.89 1.42 -22.92
C TYR A 76 14.54 0.60 -21.69
N GLU A 77 14.74 -0.72 -21.76
CA GLU A 77 14.55 -1.65 -20.65
C GLU A 77 15.43 -1.28 -19.46
N ALA A 78 16.72 -1.00 -19.68
CA ALA A 78 17.62 -0.58 -18.60
C ALA A 78 17.14 0.71 -17.90
N ARG A 79 16.57 1.66 -18.64
CA ARG A 79 15.98 2.88 -18.05
C ARG A 79 14.71 2.58 -17.26
N LEU A 80 13.87 1.66 -17.73
CA LEU A 80 12.69 1.23 -17.01
C LEU A 80 13.06 0.49 -15.71
N GLU A 81 14.05 -0.39 -15.75
CA GLU A 81 14.56 -1.08 -14.57
C GLU A 81 15.10 -0.10 -13.53
N ALA A 82 15.90 0.88 -13.96
CA ALA A 82 16.42 1.92 -13.07
C ALA A 82 15.29 2.74 -12.43
N ALA A 83 14.22 3.06 -13.18
CA ALA A 83 13.06 3.78 -12.66
C ALA A 83 12.29 2.94 -11.62
N VAL A 84 12.14 1.64 -11.85
CA VAL A 84 11.51 0.72 -10.89
C VAL A 84 12.36 0.55 -9.64
N GLU A 85 13.68 0.43 -9.80
CA GLU A 85 14.61 0.28 -8.68
C GLU A 85 14.65 1.51 -7.77
N ALA A 86 14.48 2.71 -8.35
CA ALA A 86 14.39 3.94 -7.58
C ALA A 86 13.15 3.99 -6.65
N CYS A 87 12.19 3.07 -6.83
CA CYS A 87 10.98 2.94 -6.02
C CYS A 87 11.05 1.84 -4.95
N ARG A 88 12.16 1.17 -4.81
CA ARG A 88 12.41 0.18 -3.76
C ARG A 88 13.17 0.80 -2.62
#